data_3963fe788c8f1bc35bdbcffdd5a66a2f
#
_entry.id   3963fe788c8f1bc35bdbcffdd5a66a2f
#
_cell.length_a   1.000
_cell.length_b   1.000
_cell.length_c   1.000
_cell.angle_alpha   90.00
_cell.angle_beta   90.00
_cell.angle_gamma   90.00
#
_symmetry.space_group_name_H-M   'P 1'
#
loop_
_entity.id
_entity.type
_entity.pdbx_description
1 polymer ?
#
loop_
_entity_poly.entity_id
_entity_poly.type
_entity_poly.pdbx_seq_one_letter_code
_entity_poly.pdbx_strand_id
1 'polypeptide(L)'
;RCVXETVKKLVQLGWPIGLRFDPLIHCVDFKKRYQTLFEKILGSISEDAIHSISIGSFRAPKPFFKKMQKLYPEELLFSGDFHKRGKSYGYSKEIESSLIDSCTAMLKSLVSESKIFFCTNESVSDL
;
A
#
# COMPACT_ATOMS: atom_id res chain seq x y z
N ARG A 1 1.93 18.13 5.87
CA ARG A 1 3.31 17.73 6.08
C ARG A 1 3.73 16.73 5.01
N CYS A 2 4.89 16.95 4.37
CA CYS A 2 5.30 16.13 3.25
C CYS A 2 6.17 14.95 3.71
N VAL A 3 5.73 13.75 3.42
CA VAL A 3 6.48 12.55 3.77
C VAL A 3 7.84 12.49 3.05
N UNK A 4 7.99 12.85 2.04
CA UNK A 4 9.03 12.90 1.32
C UNK A 4 10.07 13.53 1.89
N GLU A 5 9.79 14.72 2.42
CA GLU A 5 10.80 15.51 3.10
C GLU A 5 11.29 14.81 4.36
N THR A 6 10.38 14.18 5.09
CA THR A 6 10.75 13.40 6.27
C THR A 6 11.70 12.26 5.90
N VAL A 7 11.39 11.55 4.84
CA VAL A 7 12.23 10.44 4.39
C VAL A 7 13.63 10.94 4.00
N LYS A 8 13.69 12.04 3.23
CA LYS A 8 14.96 12.63 2.84
C LYS A 8 15.82 12.99 4.04
N LYS A 9 15.19 13.59 5.05
CA LYS A 9 15.89 14.00 6.26
C LYS A 9 16.48 12.80 7.01
N LEU A 10 15.68 11.73 7.13
CA LEU A 10 16.14 10.51 7.80
C LEU A 10 17.30 9.86 7.03
N VAL A 11 17.23 9.86 5.70
CA VAL A 11 18.31 9.33 4.86
C VAL A 11 19.59 10.13 5.07
N GLN A 12 19.48 11.46 5.13
CA GLN A 12 20.63 12.34 5.37
C GLN A 12 21.27 12.05 6.72
N LEU A 13 20.47 11.61 7.69
CA LEU A 13 20.97 11.27 9.02
C LEU A 13 21.54 9.84 9.11
N GLY A 14 21.51 9.12 8.00
CA GLY A 14 22.11 7.79 7.92
C GLY A 14 21.20 6.64 8.29
N TRP A 15 19.89 6.89 8.44
CA TRP A 15 18.95 5.83 8.80
C TRP A 15 18.54 5.00 7.58
N PRO A 16 18.53 3.67 7.70
CA PRO A 16 17.92 2.85 6.66
C PRO A 16 16.40 3.03 6.73
N ILE A 17 15.76 3.05 5.57
CA ILE A 17 14.34 3.40 5.46
C ILE A 17 13.52 2.19 5.03
N GLY A 18 12.49 1.86 5.79
CA GLY A 18 11.45 0.94 5.35
C GLY A 18 10.25 1.75 4.91
N LEU A 19 9.81 1.54 3.68
CA LEU A 19 8.63 2.20 3.14
C LEU A 19 7.46 1.23 3.15
N ARG A 20 6.28 1.74 3.50
CA ARG A 20 5.09 0.90 3.53
C ARG A 20 3.98 1.58 2.75
N PHE A 21 3.60 0.95 1.65
CA PHE A 21 2.46 1.38 0.84
C PHE A 21 1.29 0.42 1.11
N ASP A 22 0.71 0.60 2.26
CA ASP A 22 -0.35 -0.27 2.77
C ASP A 22 -1.25 0.59 3.65
N PRO A 23 -2.49 0.78 3.27
CA PRO A 23 -3.20 0.03 2.23
C PRO A 23 -3.14 0.69 0.84
N LEU A 24 -3.05 -0.16 -0.18
CA LEU A 24 -3.28 0.29 -1.55
C LEU A 24 -4.80 0.39 -1.75
N ILE A 25 -5.23 1.48 -2.36
CA ILE A 25 -6.64 1.78 -2.56
C ILE A 25 -6.97 1.70 -4.05
N HIS A 26 -8.01 0.95 -4.38
CA HIS A 26 -8.48 0.87 -5.76
C HIS A 26 -9.37 2.07 -6.09
N CYS A 27 -9.04 2.77 -7.15
CA CYS A 27 -9.83 3.91 -7.61
C CYS A 27 -9.58 4.12 -9.09
N VAL A 28 -10.36 5.00 -9.70
CA VAL A 28 -10.14 5.40 -11.09
C VAL A 28 -8.73 5.98 -11.20
N ASP A 29 -8.00 5.58 -12.22
CA ASP A 29 -6.63 6.04 -12.46
C ASP A 29 -5.62 5.62 -11.38
N PHE A 30 -5.90 4.53 -10.66
CA PHE A 30 -4.97 4.12 -9.60
C PHE A 30 -3.56 3.86 -10.14
N LYS A 31 -3.45 3.33 -11.34
CA LYS A 31 -2.14 3.05 -11.94
C LYS A 31 -1.32 4.33 -12.08
N LYS A 32 -1.94 5.37 -12.64
CA LYS A 32 -1.27 6.66 -12.83
C LYS A 32 -0.91 7.30 -11.49
N ARG A 33 -1.84 7.24 -10.53
CA ARG A 33 -1.61 7.84 -9.21
C ARG A 33 -0.47 7.16 -8.46
N TYR A 34 -0.43 5.82 -8.47
CA TYR A 34 0.65 5.11 -7.80
C TYR A 34 1.98 5.25 -8.53
N GLN A 35 1.97 5.27 -9.87
CA GLN A 35 3.18 5.51 -10.64
C GLN A 35 3.79 6.85 -10.23
N THR A 36 2.98 7.90 -10.19
CA THR A 36 3.44 9.24 -9.80
C THR A 36 4.00 9.24 -8.36
N LEU A 37 3.30 8.59 -7.45
CA LEU A 37 3.73 8.53 -6.05
C LEU A 37 5.07 7.80 -5.92
N PHE A 38 5.19 6.64 -6.55
CA PHE A 38 6.42 5.84 -6.46
C PHE A 38 7.61 6.57 -7.08
N GLU A 39 7.41 7.19 -8.25
CA GLU A 39 8.47 7.94 -8.92
C GLU A 39 8.92 9.13 -8.07
N LYS A 40 7.98 9.81 -7.45
CA LYS A 40 8.30 10.96 -6.60
C LYS A 40 9.12 10.54 -5.39
N ILE A 41 8.69 9.50 -4.69
CA ILE A 41 9.37 9.08 -3.46
C ILE A 41 10.70 8.39 -3.78
N LEU A 42 10.68 7.42 -4.69
CA LEU A 42 11.87 6.61 -4.97
C LEU A 42 12.89 7.35 -5.82
N GLY A 43 12.45 8.36 -6.58
CA GLY A 43 13.35 9.22 -7.31
C GLY A 43 14.08 10.23 -6.44
N SER A 44 13.62 10.40 -5.20
CA SER A 44 14.18 11.38 -4.27
C SER A 44 15.27 10.82 -3.37
N ILE A 45 15.38 9.50 -3.28
CA ILE A 45 16.33 8.86 -2.36
C ILE A 45 17.09 7.75 -3.08
N SER A 46 18.31 7.47 -2.61
CA SER A 46 19.12 6.40 -3.17
C SER A 46 18.53 5.04 -2.79
N GLU A 47 18.58 4.10 -3.73
CA GLU A 47 18.11 2.73 -3.46
C GLU A 47 18.86 2.12 -2.27
N ASP A 48 20.15 2.47 -2.10
CA ASP A 48 20.96 1.93 -1.01
C ASP A 48 20.40 2.29 0.37
N ALA A 49 19.68 3.41 0.47
CA ALA A 49 19.08 3.84 1.72
C ALA A 49 17.78 3.10 2.04
N ILE A 50 17.21 2.43 1.03
CA ILE A 50 15.95 1.72 1.21
C ILE A 50 16.23 0.31 1.70
N HIS A 51 15.79 0.00 2.91
CA HIS A 51 15.89 -1.33 3.49
C HIS A 51 14.85 -2.27 2.90
N SER A 52 13.60 -1.80 2.84
CA SER A 52 12.50 -2.61 2.37
C SER A 52 11.33 -1.75 1.93
N ILE A 53 10.52 -2.32 1.04
CA ILE A 53 9.25 -1.72 0.62
C ILE A 53 8.19 -2.81 0.79
N SER A 54 7.15 -2.53 1.58
CA SER A 54 6.04 -3.47 1.70
C SER A 54 4.77 -2.87 1.11
N ILE A 55 4.00 -3.71 0.46
CA ILE A 55 2.73 -3.30 -0.15
C ILE A 55 1.62 -4.27 0.26
N GLY A 56 0.41 -3.76 0.36
CA GLY A 56 -0.74 -4.57 0.67
C GLY A 56 -2.01 -3.82 0.30
N SER A 57 -3.03 -4.55 -0.14
CA SER A 57 -4.31 -3.94 -0.50
C SER A 57 -5.12 -3.64 0.76
N PHE A 58 -6.09 -2.72 0.62
CA PHE A 58 -6.93 -2.34 1.75
C PHE A 58 -7.70 -3.56 2.27
N ARG A 59 -7.66 -3.72 3.57
CA ARG A 59 -8.41 -4.74 4.30
C ARG A 59 -8.58 -4.29 5.73
N ALA A 60 -9.69 -4.71 6.36
CA ALA A 60 -9.94 -4.34 7.76
C ALA A 60 -10.75 -5.43 8.44
N PRO A 61 -10.49 -5.71 9.72
CA PRO A 61 -11.33 -6.64 10.47
C PRO A 61 -12.79 -6.20 10.40
N LYS A 62 -13.69 -7.17 10.35
CA LYS A 62 -15.13 -6.90 10.19
C LYS A 62 -15.70 -5.86 11.16
N PRO A 63 -15.47 -6.00 12.48
CA PRO A 63 -16.05 -5.02 13.40
C PRO A 63 -15.55 -3.61 13.14
N PHE A 64 -14.26 -3.51 12.80
CA PHE A 64 -13.61 -2.24 12.50
C PHE A 64 -14.21 -1.62 11.24
N PHE A 65 -14.35 -2.43 10.19
CA PHE A 65 -14.87 -1.96 8.91
C PHE A 65 -16.27 -1.38 9.07
N LYS A 66 -17.14 -2.12 9.78
CA LYS A 66 -18.52 -1.68 10.03
C LYS A 66 -18.55 -0.41 10.86
N LYS A 67 -17.68 -0.30 11.85
CA LYS A 67 -17.61 0.90 12.69
C LYS A 67 -17.18 2.11 11.87
N MET A 68 -16.18 1.94 11.01
CA MET A 68 -15.72 3.02 10.13
C MET A 68 -16.82 3.49 9.20
N GLN A 69 -17.56 2.55 8.59
CA GLN A 69 -18.69 2.91 7.72
C GLN A 69 -19.74 3.72 8.44
N LYS A 70 -20.02 3.34 9.69
CA LYS A 70 -21.01 4.03 10.51
C LYS A 70 -20.56 5.44 10.88
N LEU A 71 -19.26 5.60 11.19
CA LEU A 71 -18.70 6.90 11.57
C LEU A 71 -18.52 7.84 10.38
N TYR A 72 -18.25 7.28 9.22
CA TYR A 72 -17.94 8.08 8.01
C TYR A 72 -18.78 7.61 6.82
N PRO A 73 -20.11 7.77 6.90
CA PRO A 73 -20.98 7.22 5.84
C PRO A 73 -20.79 7.87 4.48
N GLU A 74 -20.23 9.07 4.43
CA GLU A 74 -20.03 9.79 3.16
C GLU A 74 -18.64 9.52 2.56
N GLU A 75 -17.82 8.68 3.20
CA GLU A 75 -16.46 8.46 2.74
C GLU A 75 -16.46 7.58 1.47
N LEU A 76 -15.87 8.10 0.40
CA LEU A 76 -15.82 7.42 -0.89
C LEU A 76 -15.13 6.05 -0.84
N LEU A 77 -14.21 5.88 0.11
CA LEU A 77 -13.54 4.59 0.28
C LEU A 77 -14.55 3.46 0.40
N PHE A 78 -15.63 3.69 1.14
CA PHE A 78 -16.61 2.64 1.43
C PHE A 78 -17.60 2.39 0.30
N SER A 79 -17.52 3.17 -0.78
CA SER A 79 -18.31 2.88 -1.99
C SER A 79 -17.65 1.77 -2.83
N GLY A 80 -16.45 1.35 -2.46
CA GLY A 80 -15.74 0.30 -3.16
C GLY A 80 -16.39 -1.07 -3.00
N ASP A 81 -16.00 -1.97 -3.88
CA ASP A 81 -16.56 -3.32 -3.91
C ASP A 81 -15.80 -4.24 -2.93
N PHE A 82 -16.20 -4.17 -1.68
CA PHE A 82 -15.56 -4.95 -0.62
C PHE A 82 -16.31 -6.24 -0.34
N HIS A 83 -15.56 -7.29 -0.12
CA HIS A 83 -16.07 -8.63 0.12
C HIS A 83 -15.56 -9.16 1.45
N LYS A 84 -16.37 -10.03 2.04
CA LYS A 84 -15.98 -10.74 3.24
C LYS A 84 -14.89 -11.76 2.87
N ARG A 85 -13.79 -11.73 3.60
CA ARG A 85 -12.68 -12.66 3.40
C ARG A 85 -12.22 -13.13 4.78
N GLY A 86 -12.80 -14.26 5.21
CA GLY A 86 -12.54 -14.75 6.56
C GLY A 86 -13.06 -13.77 7.61
N LYS A 87 -12.20 -13.30 8.46
CA LYS A 87 -12.54 -12.38 9.53
C LYS A 87 -12.43 -10.90 9.12
N SER A 88 -12.12 -10.65 7.86
CA SER A 88 -11.90 -9.30 7.34
C SER A 88 -12.76 -9.01 6.14
N TYR A 89 -12.88 -7.71 5.82
CA TYR A 89 -13.37 -7.23 4.52
C TYR A 89 -12.18 -6.74 3.72
N GLY A 90 -12.19 -7.01 2.42
CA GLY A 90 -11.17 -6.55 1.50
C GLY A 90 -11.71 -6.55 0.09
N TYR A 91 -10.89 -6.15 -0.86
CA TYR A 91 -11.26 -6.20 -2.28
C TYR A 91 -11.42 -7.64 -2.73
N SER A 92 -12.15 -7.85 -3.84
CA SER A 92 -12.20 -9.15 -4.50
C SER A 92 -10.78 -9.59 -4.88
N LYS A 93 -10.58 -10.88 -5.09
CA LYS A 93 -9.26 -11.39 -5.49
C LYS A 93 -8.79 -10.75 -6.80
N GLU A 94 -9.71 -10.49 -7.73
CA GLU A 94 -9.39 -9.89 -9.03
C GLU A 94 -8.89 -8.46 -8.86
N ILE A 95 -9.56 -7.66 -8.06
CA ILE A 95 -9.15 -6.27 -7.80
C ILE A 95 -7.83 -6.26 -7.02
N GLU A 96 -7.73 -7.09 -6.00
CA GLU A 96 -6.50 -7.19 -5.21
C GLU A 96 -5.30 -7.55 -6.08
N SER A 97 -5.46 -8.56 -6.94
CA SER A 97 -4.38 -8.97 -7.86
C SER A 97 -4.00 -7.84 -8.80
N SER A 98 -4.99 -7.14 -9.34
CA SER A 98 -4.73 -6.01 -10.23
C SER A 98 -3.91 -4.92 -9.54
N LEU A 99 -4.30 -4.57 -8.31
CA LEU A 99 -3.58 -3.58 -7.51
C LEU A 99 -2.14 -4.03 -7.23
N ILE A 100 -2.00 -5.23 -6.69
CA ILE A 100 -0.70 -5.75 -6.27
C ILE A 100 0.22 -5.94 -7.47
N ASP A 101 -0.28 -6.56 -8.54
CA ASP A 101 0.55 -6.84 -9.72
C ASP A 101 0.98 -5.56 -10.41
N SER A 102 0.06 -4.60 -10.56
CA SER A 102 0.39 -3.32 -11.19
C SER A 102 1.43 -2.55 -10.38
N CYS A 103 1.22 -2.45 -9.08
CA CYS A 103 2.15 -1.72 -8.21
C CYS A 103 3.50 -2.42 -8.11
N THR A 104 3.50 -3.76 -8.07
CA THR A 104 4.74 -4.52 -8.05
C THR A 104 5.56 -4.27 -9.31
N ALA A 105 4.90 -4.27 -10.47
CA ALA A 105 5.60 -4.01 -11.74
C ALA A 105 6.24 -2.63 -11.74
N MET A 106 5.50 -1.62 -11.26
CA MET A 106 6.03 -0.26 -11.15
C MET A 106 7.25 -0.20 -10.22
N LEU A 107 7.14 -0.83 -9.05
CA LEU A 107 8.22 -0.82 -8.07
C LEU A 107 9.45 -1.56 -8.58
N LYS A 108 9.27 -2.67 -9.29
CA LYS A 108 10.39 -3.43 -9.85
C LYS A 108 11.18 -2.64 -10.89
N SER A 109 10.55 -1.68 -11.54
CA SER A 109 11.26 -0.81 -12.48
C SER A 109 12.08 0.26 -11.78
N LEU A 110 11.89 0.44 -10.47
CA LEU A 110 12.54 1.51 -9.71
C LEU A 110 13.53 1.00 -8.67
N VAL A 111 13.30 -0.20 -8.11
CA VAL A 111 14.18 -0.79 -7.09
C VAL A 111 14.32 -2.29 -7.33
N SER A 112 15.32 -2.89 -6.67
CA SER A 112 15.56 -4.34 -6.73
C SER A 112 14.39 -5.12 -6.15
N GLU A 113 14.03 -6.20 -6.81
CA GLU A 113 12.92 -7.06 -6.39
C GLU A 113 13.12 -7.60 -4.97
N SER A 114 14.38 -7.84 -4.58
CA SER A 114 14.70 -8.39 -3.26
C SER A 114 14.26 -7.49 -2.10
N LYS A 115 13.97 -6.21 -2.39
CA LYS A 115 13.55 -5.25 -1.37
C LYS A 115 12.03 -5.16 -1.23
N ILE A 116 11.27 -5.85 -2.09
CA ILE A 116 9.81 -5.73 -2.14
C ILE A 116 9.15 -6.91 -1.41
N PHE A 117 8.27 -6.60 -0.47
CA PHE A 117 7.56 -7.57 0.36
C PHE A 117 6.06 -7.35 0.28
N PHE A 118 5.30 -8.41 0.54
CA PHE A 118 3.84 -8.36 0.39
C PHE A 118 3.15 -8.65 1.71
N CYS A 119 2.10 -7.88 2.00
CA CYS A 119 1.17 -8.12 3.10
C CYS A 119 -0.15 -8.55 2.49
N THR A 120 -0.55 -9.79 2.70
CA THR A 120 -1.78 -10.33 2.10
C THR A 120 -2.81 -10.67 3.17
N ASN A 121 -4.04 -10.85 2.71
CA ASN A 121 -5.11 -11.26 3.60
C ASN A 121 -4.92 -12.67 4.15
N GLU A 122 -4.14 -13.48 3.48
CA GLU A 122 -3.94 -14.87 3.85
C GLU A 122 -2.90 -15.05 4.97
N SER A 123 -2.04 -14.06 5.16
CA SER A 123 -0.98 -14.17 6.16
C SER A 123 -1.46 -13.97 7.61
N VAL A 124 -2.72 -13.61 7.78
CA VAL A 124 -3.28 -13.37 9.12
C VAL A 124 -4.08 -14.57 9.65
N SER A 125 -4.29 -15.57 8.82
CA SER A 125 -5.17 -16.70 9.18
C SER A 125 -4.50 -17.77 10.05
N ASP A 126 -3.19 -17.70 10.22
CA ASP A 126 -2.44 -18.74 10.93
C ASP A 126 -1.91 -18.32 12.32
N LEU A 127 -2.45 -17.23 12.86
CA LEU A 127 -2.08 -16.80 14.19
C LEU A 127 -3.21 -16.92 15.20
#